data_38cc636b721f2129b2fbd5e51ba8fac7
#
_entry.id   38cc636b721f2129b2fbd5e51ba8fac7
#
_cell.length_a   1.000
_cell.length_b   1.000
_cell.length_c   1.000
_cell.angle_alpha   90.00
_cell.angle_beta   90.00
_cell.angle_gamma   90.00
#
_symmetry.space_group_name_H-M   'P 1'
#
loop_
_entity.id
_entity.type
_entity.pdbx_description
1 polymer ?
#
loop_
_entity_poly.entity_id
_entity_poly.type
_entity_poly.pdbx_seq_one_letter_code
_entity_poly.pdbx_strand_id
1 'polypeptide(L)'
;MEIFKQNQLLKRVVFVLLAFNLALIGIVLFNSSKPEKNKTNEENERLILTLKKELSLTNEQCERMRIIRKSFFEKESNLRTIIRNERDSMNGFIFSDSVNVSRANACAIKISNYTYEMESLRIRQAQELMTICNPEQRKKFNALNREIKDYFKPIKNNPRPPRK
;
A
#
# COMPACT_ATOMS: atom_id res chain seq x y z
N MET A 1 -25.68 -51.98 14.50
CA MET A 1 -26.11 -51.26 13.26
C MET A 1 -25.92 -49.72 13.30
N GLU A 2 -25.73 -49.14 14.49
CA GLU A 2 -25.55 -47.67 14.65
C GLU A 2 -24.16 -47.15 14.31
N ILE A 3 -23.10 -47.92 14.58
CA ILE A 3 -21.69 -47.50 14.33
C ILE A 3 -21.40 -47.26 12.83
N PHE A 4 -22.03 -47.99 11.95
CA PHE A 4 -21.88 -47.80 10.51
C PHE A 4 -22.55 -46.53 9.97
N LYS A 5 -23.68 -46.11 10.56
CA LYS A 5 -24.38 -44.86 10.18
C LYS A 5 -23.61 -43.64 10.67
N GLN A 6 -23.00 -43.71 11.86
CA GLN A 6 -22.20 -42.65 12.47
C GLN A 6 -20.93 -42.36 11.64
N ASN A 7 -20.27 -43.42 11.12
CA ASN A 7 -19.12 -43.28 10.27
C ASN A 7 -19.43 -42.68 8.89
N GLN A 8 -20.61 -42.94 8.34
CA GLN A 8 -21.04 -42.31 7.08
C GLN A 8 -21.40 -40.84 7.27
N LEU A 9 -22.01 -40.48 8.40
CA LEU A 9 -22.34 -39.11 8.73
C LEU A 9 -21.08 -38.27 8.96
N LEU A 10 -20.09 -38.83 9.68
CA LEU A 10 -18.78 -38.21 9.91
C LEU A 10 -18.04 -37.95 8.58
N LYS A 11 -18.02 -38.93 7.69
CA LYS A 11 -17.43 -38.78 6.34
C LYS A 11 -18.09 -37.67 5.55
N ARG A 12 -19.42 -37.55 5.57
CA ARG A 12 -20.15 -36.48 4.87
C ARG A 12 -19.81 -35.10 5.46
N VAL A 13 -19.73 -34.96 6.79
CA VAL A 13 -19.35 -33.71 7.44
C VAL A 13 -17.93 -33.31 7.08
N VAL A 14 -16.98 -34.25 7.08
CA VAL A 14 -15.60 -33.97 6.66
C VAL A 14 -15.51 -33.55 5.21
N PHE A 15 -16.27 -34.19 4.30
CA PHE A 15 -16.33 -33.79 2.89
C PHE A 15 -16.91 -32.40 2.69
N VAL A 16 -17.98 -32.03 3.41
CA VAL A 16 -18.57 -30.69 3.36
C VAL A 16 -17.57 -29.62 3.86
N LEU A 17 -16.88 -29.89 4.98
CA LEU A 17 -15.84 -28.98 5.51
C LEU A 17 -14.66 -28.82 4.55
N LEU A 18 -14.21 -29.89 3.90
CA LEU A 18 -13.17 -29.84 2.87
C LEU A 18 -13.59 -29.02 1.66
N ALA A 19 -14.81 -29.25 1.15
CA ALA A 19 -15.35 -28.50 0.04
C ALA A 19 -15.50 -27.00 0.36
N PHE A 20 -15.92 -26.67 1.59
CA PHE A 20 -16.03 -25.29 2.07
C PHE A 20 -14.67 -24.61 2.18
N ASN A 21 -13.65 -25.30 2.72
CA ASN A 21 -12.29 -24.78 2.77
C ASN A 21 -11.69 -24.55 1.38
N LEU A 22 -11.90 -25.50 0.44
CA LEU A 22 -11.45 -25.32 -0.95
C LEU A 22 -12.16 -24.16 -1.65
N ALA A 23 -13.46 -23.94 -1.39
CA ALA A 23 -14.19 -22.79 -1.90
C ALA A 23 -13.65 -21.47 -1.35
N LEU A 24 -13.33 -21.40 -0.05
CA LEU A 24 -12.70 -20.22 0.56
C LEU A 24 -11.31 -19.95 -0.03
N ILE A 25 -10.47 -20.97 -0.22
CA ILE A 25 -9.17 -20.83 -0.87
C ILE A 25 -9.36 -20.33 -2.31
N GLY A 26 -10.31 -20.88 -3.05
CA GLY A 26 -10.66 -20.44 -4.39
C GLY A 26 -11.07 -18.97 -4.44
N ILE A 27 -11.91 -18.51 -3.51
CA ILE A 27 -12.32 -17.09 -3.39
C ILE A 27 -11.12 -16.19 -3.09
N VAL A 28 -10.25 -16.60 -2.16
CA VAL A 28 -9.05 -15.83 -1.80
C VAL A 28 -8.10 -15.74 -2.99
N LEU A 29 -7.82 -16.82 -3.69
CA LEU A 29 -6.93 -16.85 -4.86
C LEU A 29 -7.52 -16.03 -6.02
N PHE A 30 -8.83 -16.14 -6.26
CA PHE A 30 -9.51 -15.38 -7.31
C PHE A 30 -9.54 -13.88 -7.01
N ASN A 31 -9.72 -13.49 -5.74
CA ASN A 31 -9.70 -12.09 -5.32
C ASN A 31 -8.28 -11.50 -5.29
N SER A 32 -7.26 -12.33 -5.03
CA SER A 32 -5.85 -11.92 -5.10
C SER A 32 -5.36 -11.74 -6.54
N SER A 33 -6.06 -12.32 -7.52
CA SER A 33 -5.72 -12.22 -8.94
C SER A 33 -6.27 -10.97 -9.63
N LYS A 34 -7.04 -10.11 -8.93
CA LYS A 34 -7.47 -8.83 -9.49
C LYS A 34 -6.25 -7.92 -9.62
N PRO A 35 -5.94 -7.42 -10.83
CA PRO A 35 -4.76 -6.60 -11.02
C PRO A 35 -4.84 -5.35 -10.15
N GLU A 36 -3.83 -5.14 -9.32
CA GLU A 36 -3.65 -4.02 -8.39
C GLU A 36 -3.84 -2.65 -9.08
N LYS A 37 -3.66 -2.59 -10.40
CA LYS A 37 -3.87 -1.39 -11.24
C LYS A 37 -5.30 -0.83 -11.20
N ASN A 38 -6.35 -1.66 -11.11
CA ASN A 38 -7.73 -1.15 -11.09
C ASN A 38 -8.06 -0.50 -9.75
N LYS A 39 -7.60 -1.08 -8.66
CA LYS A 39 -7.83 -0.56 -7.30
C LYS A 39 -7.18 0.81 -7.10
N THR A 40 -5.98 0.97 -7.63
CA THR A 40 -5.23 2.22 -7.51
C THR A 40 -5.81 3.34 -8.37
N ASN A 41 -6.36 3.03 -9.54
CA ASN A 41 -7.03 4.03 -10.38
C ASN A 41 -8.31 4.54 -9.71
N GLU A 42 -9.10 3.66 -9.09
CA GLU A 42 -10.29 4.05 -8.33
C GLU A 42 -9.95 4.92 -7.11
N GLU A 43 -8.90 4.56 -6.36
CA GLU A 43 -8.44 5.35 -5.22
C GLU A 43 -7.94 6.73 -5.64
N ASN A 44 -7.19 6.81 -6.74
CA ASN A 44 -6.74 8.07 -7.29
C ASN A 44 -7.91 8.95 -7.76
N GLU A 45 -8.92 8.37 -8.41
CA GLU A 45 -10.10 9.11 -8.84
C GLU A 45 -10.91 9.63 -7.66
N ARG A 46 -11.15 8.81 -6.63
CA ARG A 46 -11.81 9.23 -5.39
C ARG A 46 -11.07 10.39 -4.72
N LEU A 47 -9.74 10.33 -4.68
CA LEU A 47 -8.93 11.41 -4.12
C LEU A 47 -9.08 12.70 -4.91
N ILE A 48 -9.04 12.64 -6.25
CA ILE A 48 -9.24 13.84 -7.11
C ILE A 48 -10.63 14.43 -6.90
N LEU A 49 -11.68 13.61 -6.82
CA LEU A 49 -13.03 14.08 -6.56
C LEU A 49 -13.17 14.73 -5.18
N THR A 50 -12.51 14.17 -4.17
CA THR A 50 -12.46 14.77 -2.83
C THR A 50 -11.74 16.11 -2.87
N LEU A 51 -10.55 16.19 -3.47
CA LEU A 51 -9.81 17.44 -3.61
C LEU A 51 -10.60 18.48 -4.43
N LYS A 52 -11.31 18.06 -5.47
CA LYS A 52 -12.17 18.95 -6.25
C LYS A 52 -13.21 19.62 -5.37
N LYS A 53 -13.87 18.87 -4.51
CA LYS A 53 -14.89 19.38 -3.58
C LYS A 53 -14.28 20.30 -2.53
N GLU A 54 -13.26 19.85 -1.83
CA GLU A 54 -12.64 20.56 -0.70
C GLU A 54 -11.95 21.86 -1.13
N LEU A 55 -11.27 21.83 -2.29
CA LEU A 55 -10.51 22.97 -2.80
C LEU A 55 -11.28 23.78 -3.84
N SER A 56 -12.50 23.39 -4.22
CA SER A 56 -13.28 24.01 -5.28
C SER A 56 -12.48 24.11 -6.60
N LEU A 57 -11.87 22.97 -7.02
CA LEU A 57 -11.05 22.91 -8.22
C LEU A 57 -11.92 22.98 -9.49
N THR A 58 -11.40 23.63 -10.54
CA THR A 58 -12.00 23.57 -11.87
C THR A 58 -11.79 22.20 -12.52
N ASN A 59 -12.56 21.89 -13.54
CA ASN A 59 -12.37 20.64 -14.28
C ASN A 59 -10.97 20.55 -14.92
N GLU A 60 -10.45 21.66 -15.42
CA GLU A 60 -9.11 21.75 -15.99
C GLU A 60 -8.03 21.47 -14.93
N GLN A 61 -8.16 22.06 -13.75
CA GLN A 61 -7.25 21.79 -12.63
C GLN A 61 -7.27 20.30 -12.23
N CYS A 62 -8.45 19.70 -12.17
CA CYS A 62 -8.59 18.26 -11.89
C CYS A 62 -7.88 17.40 -12.94
N GLU A 63 -8.04 17.73 -14.22
CA GLU A 63 -7.39 16.96 -15.30
C GLU A 63 -5.87 17.08 -15.24
N ARG A 64 -5.34 18.28 -15.02
CA ARG A 64 -3.90 18.49 -14.80
C ARG A 64 -3.39 17.71 -13.58
N MET A 65 -4.15 17.67 -12.48
CA MET A 65 -3.80 16.86 -11.29
C MET A 65 -3.79 15.36 -11.61
N ARG A 66 -4.74 14.84 -12.40
CA ARG A 66 -4.75 13.44 -12.83
C ARG A 66 -3.48 13.07 -13.60
N ILE A 67 -3.11 13.88 -14.56
CA ILE A 67 -1.91 13.65 -15.39
C ILE A 67 -0.65 13.59 -14.51
N ILE A 68 -0.47 14.57 -13.61
CA ILE A 68 0.67 14.60 -12.70
C ILE A 68 0.65 13.34 -11.82
N ARG A 69 -0.46 13.05 -11.15
CA ARG A 69 -0.54 11.90 -10.24
C ARG A 69 -0.27 10.58 -10.95
N LYS A 70 -0.79 10.39 -12.16
CA LYS A 70 -0.55 9.17 -12.95
C LYS A 70 0.95 8.99 -13.24
N SER A 71 1.61 10.03 -13.73
CA SER A 71 3.04 9.98 -14.04
C SER A 71 3.89 9.67 -12.79
N PHE A 72 3.58 10.30 -11.66
CA PHE A 72 4.29 10.06 -10.41
C PHE A 72 4.03 8.67 -9.84
N PHE A 73 2.79 8.19 -9.93
CA PHE A 73 2.43 6.86 -9.49
C PHE A 73 3.18 5.75 -10.24
N GLU A 74 3.33 5.89 -11.55
CA GLU A 74 4.08 4.94 -12.38
C GLU A 74 5.56 4.88 -11.94
N LYS A 75 6.18 6.04 -11.70
CA LYS A 75 7.56 6.13 -11.20
C LYS A 75 7.71 5.56 -9.79
N GLU A 76 6.78 5.88 -8.88
CA GLU A 76 6.77 5.38 -7.51
C GLU A 76 6.59 3.86 -7.48
N SER A 77 5.70 3.30 -8.31
CA SER A 77 5.48 1.85 -8.42
C SER A 77 6.74 1.13 -8.89
N ASN A 78 7.47 1.69 -9.84
CA ASN A 78 8.74 1.14 -10.29
C ASN A 78 9.79 1.13 -9.16
N LEU A 79 9.97 2.25 -8.46
CA LEU A 79 10.89 2.33 -7.32
C LEU A 79 10.54 1.36 -6.20
N ARG A 80 9.25 1.19 -5.88
CA ARG A 80 8.79 0.20 -4.90
C ARG A 80 9.16 -1.22 -5.30
N THR A 81 9.03 -1.55 -6.59
CA THR A 81 9.40 -2.86 -7.12
C THR A 81 10.90 -3.10 -6.99
N ILE A 82 11.73 -2.11 -7.34
CA ILE A 82 13.18 -2.19 -7.19
C ILE A 82 13.57 -2.38 -5.72
N ILE A 83 13.01 -1.59 -4.80
CA ILE A 83 13.27 -1.70 -3.36
C ILE A 83 12.89 -3.09 -2.84
N ARG A 84 11.76 -3.65 -3.30
CA ARG A 84 11.33 -5.00 -2.91
C ARG A 84 12.34 -6.03 -3.36
N ASN A 85 12.74 -6.01 -4.63
CA ASN A 85 13.72 -6.93 -5.19
C ASN A 85 15.09 -6.87 -4.48
N GLU A 86 15.56 -5.66 -4.14
CA GLU A 86 16.80 -5.50 -3.37
C GLU A 86 16.66 -6.04 -1.93
N ARG A 87 15.48 -5.91 -1.30
CA ARG A 87 15.21 -6.52 0.02
C ARG A 87 15.21 -8.04 -0.05
N ASP A 88 14.59 -8.62 -1.08
CA ASP A 88 14.57 -10.07 -1.28
C ASP A 88 15.99 -10.60 -1.52
N SER A 89 16.80 -9.90 -2.31
CA SER A 89 18.21 -10.21 -2.51
C SER A 89 19.01 -10.10 -1.21
N MET A 90 18.81 -9.06 -0.42
CA MET A 90 19.45 -8.86 0.87
C MET A 90 19.12 -10.00 1.84
N ASN A 91 17.84 -10.40 1.90
CA ASN A 91 17.40 -11.53 2.72
C ASN A 91 18.07 -12.84 2.27
N GLY A 92 18.20 -13.07 0.97
CA GLY A 92 18.94 -14.22 0.44
C GLY A 92 20.38 -14.29 0.90
N PHE A 93 21.08 -13.13 1.05
CA PHE A 93 22.46 -13.09 1.57
C PHE A 93 22.54 -13.23 3.08
N ILE A 94 21.52 -12.85 3.83
CA ILE A 94 21.48 -12.94 5.30
C ILE A 94 21.12 -14.38 5.75
N PHE A 95 20.17 -15.02 5.06
CA PHE A 95 19.64 -16.33 5.44
C PHE A 95 20.21 -17.50 4.63
N SER A 96 21.34 -17.29 3.94
CA SER A 96 22.10 -18.38 3.31
C SER A 96 22.94 -19.14 4.33
N ASP A 97 23.35 -20.37 4.01
CA ASP A 97 24.24 -21.20 4.85
C ASP A 97 25.56 -20.48 5.21
N SER A 98 25.98 -19.55 4.38
CA SER A 98 27.11 -18.68 4.60
C SER A 98 26.67 -17.21 4.44
N VAL A 99 26.53 -16.49 5.56
CA VAL A 99 26.12 -15.10 5.57
C VAL A 99 27.11 -14.22 4.82
N ASN A 100 26.65 -13.55 3.77
CA ASN A 100 27.47 -12.62 2.99
C ASN A 100 27.17 -11.17 3.38
N VAL A 101 27.80 -10.70 4.45
CA VAL A 101 27.62 -9.35 5.01
C VAL A 101 27.92 -8.26 3.98
N SER A 102 28.96 -8.43 3.16
CA SER A 102 29.34 -7.42 2.16
C SER A 102 28.24 -7.22 1.11
N ARG A 103 27.67 -8.31 0.57
CA ARG A 103 26.55 -8.22 -0.40
C ARG A 103 25.28 -7.73 0.24
N ALA A 104 24.98 -8.14 1.48
CA ALA A 104 23.81 -7.63 2.21
C ALA A 104 23.90 -6.12 2.40
N ASN A 105 25.08 -5.60 2.81
CA ASN A 105 25.31 -4.16 2.95
C ASN A 105 25.18 -3.41 1.61
N ALA A 106 25.66 -3.99 0.51
CA ALA A 106 25.50 -3.38 -0.81
C ALA A 106 24.02 -3.23 -1.18
N CYS A 107 23.18 -4.23 -0.90
CA CYS A 107 21.72 -4.13 -1.08
C CYS A 107 21.12 -3.06 -0.17
N ALA A 108 21.53 -2.98 1.09
CA ALA A 108 21.05 -1.97 2.04
C ALA A 108 21.33 -0.53 1.54
N ILE A 109 22.52 -0.27 0.99
CA ILE A 109 22.87 1.01 0.38
C ILE A 109 21.95 1.33 -0.80
N LYS A 110 21.71 0.37 -1.69
CA LYS A 110 20.80 0.57 -2.82
C LYS A 110 19.37 0.87 -2.35
N ILE A 111 18.85 0.13 -1.37
CA ILE A 111 17.53 0.38 -0.76
C ILE A 111 17.45 1.80 -0.23
N SER A 112 18.50 2.28 0.46
CA SER A 112 18.57 3.65 0.98
C SER A 112 18.49 4.69 -0.16
N ASN A 113 19.27 4.50 -1.22
CA ASN A 113 19.30 5.40 -2.37
C ASN A 113 17.94 5.46 -3.09
N TYR A 114 17.31 4.33 -3.35
CA TYR A 114 15.99 4.29 -3.99
C TYR A 114 14.88 4.84 -3.07
N THR A 115 15.03 4.67 -1.75
CA THR A 115 14.10 5.28 -0.78
C THR A 115 14.24 6.80 -0.81
N TYR A 116 15.46 7.33 -0.84
CA TYR A 116 15.70 8.76 -1.01
C TYR A 116 15.12 9.29 -2.32
N GLU A 117 15.29 8.56 -3.43
CA GLU A 117 14.70 8.94 -4.72
C GLU A 117 13.18 8.98 -4.67
N MET A 118 12.55 8.03 -3.98
CA MET A 118 11.11 7.99 -3.78
C MET A 118 10.61 9.19 -2.97
N GLU A 119 11.30 9.58 -1.90
CA GLU A 119 10.92 10.78 -1.12
C GLU A 119 11.14 12.07 -1.94
N SER A 120 12.22 12.14 -2.71
CA SER A 120 12.47 13.26 -3.64
C SER A 120 11.40 13.37 -4.71
N LEU A 121 10.90 12.22 -5.21
CA LEU A 121 9.79 12.15 -6.15
C LEU A 121 8.51 12.72 -5.53
N ARG A 122 8.20 12.38 -4.28
CA ARG A 122 7.04 12.89 -3.53
C ARG A 122 7.09 14.40 -3.32
N ILE A 123 8.28 14.92 -2.99
CA ILE A 123 8.48 16.37 -2.85
C ILE A 123 8.17 17.08 -4.16
N ARG A 124 8.72 16.58 -5.29
CA ARG A 124 8.44 17.15 -6.62
C ARG A 124 6.96 17.09 -6.98
N GLN A 125 6.30 15.96 -6.71
CA GLN A 125 4.86 15.86 -6.93
C GLN A 125 4.08 16.92 -6.15
N ALA A 126 4.39 17.10 -4.86
CA ALA A 126 3.73 18.12 -4.04
C ALA A 126 3.94 19.53 -4.61
N GLN A 127 5.16 19.84 -5.05
CA GLN A 127 5.46 21.13 -5.70
C GLN A 127 4.66 21.32 -6.99
N GLU A 128 4.62 20.33 -7.86
CA GLU A 128 3.86 20.40 -9.13
C GLU A 128 2.36 20.55 -8.89
N LEU A 129 1.79 19.80 -7.92
CA LEU A 129 0.38 19.92 -7.55
C LEU A 129 0.05 21.32 -7.01
N MET A 130 0.97 21.93 -6.25
CA MET A 130 0.81 23.29 -5.75
C MET A 130 0.83 24.35 -6.86
N THR A 131 1.50 24.11 -7.99
CA THR A 131 1.48 25.06 -9.12
C THR A 131 0.12 25.17 -9.80
N ILE A 132 -0.71 24.11 -9.71
CA ILE A 132 -2.06 24.09 -10.29
C ILE A 132 -3.02 24.96 -9.47
N CYS A 133 -2.79 25.06 -8.16
CA CYS A 133 -3.67 25.73 -7.22
C CYS A 133 -3.45 27.25 -7.21
N ASN A 134 -4.53 28.01 -7.11
CA ASN A 134 -4.46 29.43 -6.79
C ASN A 134 -4.08 29.65 -5.31
N PRO A 135 -3.78 30.90 -4.85
CA PRO A 135 -3.35 31.15 -3.48
C PRO A 135 -4.34 30.67 -2.40
N GLU A 136 -5.65 30.84 -2.60
CA GLU A 136 -6.67 30.39 -1.65
C GLU A 136 -6.79 28.87 -1.59
N GLN A 137 -6.72 28.21 -2.75
CA GLN A 137 -6.69 26.75 -2.85
C GLN A 137 -5.45 26.16 -2.18
N ARG A 138 -4.29 26.82 -2.29
CA ARG A 138 -3.06 26.40 -1.60
C ARG A 138 -3.19 26.46 -0.09
N LYS A 139 -3.83 27.51 0.45
CA LYS A 139 -4.09 27.60 1.89
C LYS A 139 -4.96 26.46 2.38
N LYS A 140 -6.07 26.17 1.67
CA LYS A 140 -6.95 25.04 1.97
C LYS A 140 -6.23 23.69 1.86
N PHE A 141 -5.43 23.47 0.82
CA PHE A 141 -4.65 22.25 0.64
C PHE A 141 -3.65 22.03 1.79
N ASN A 142 -2.97 23.10 2.24
CA ASN A 142 -2.05 23.01 3.36
C ASN A 142 -2.78 22.72 4.68
N ALA A 143 -3.98 23.28 4.90
CA ALA A 143 -4.81 22.96 6.06
C ALA A 143 -5.23 21.50 6.05
N LEU A 144 -5.72 20.98 4.94
CA LEU A 144 -6.10 19.59 4.75
C LEU A 144 -4.93 18.63 5.03
N ASN A 145 -3.72 18.95 4.53
CA ASN A 145 -2.52 18.16 4.81
C ASN A 145 -2.13 18.14 6.29
N ARG A 146 -2.37 19.22 7.03
CA ARG A 146 -2.13 19.25 8.49
C ARG A 146 -3.12 18.36 9.23
N GLU A 147 -4.38 18.41 8.89
CA GLU A 147 -5.42 17.56 9.48
C GLU A 147 -5.11 16.08 9.24
N ILE A 148 -4.73 15.69 8.02
CA ILE A 148 -4.32 14.32 7.70
C ILE A 148 -3.10 13.90 8.53
N LYS A 149 -2.07 14.75 8.65
CA LYS A 149 -0.91 14.47 9.49
C LYS A 149 -1.28 14.29 10.96
N ASP A 150 -2.19 15.09 11.48
CA ASP A 150 -2.63 15.01 12.87
C ASP A 150 -3.44 13.73 13.12
N TYR A 151 -4.19 13.27 12.14
CA TYR A 151 -4.93 12.00 12.18
C TYR A 151 -4.01 10.77 12.21
N PHE A 152 -2.85 10.83 11.57
CA PHE A 152 -1.84 9.76 11.52
C PHE A 152 -0.72 9.90 12.56
N LYS A 153 -0.78 10.90 13.46
CA LYS A 153 0.14 10.93 14.60
C LYS A 153 -0.14 9.70 15.46
N PRO A 154 0.90 8.88 15.78
CA PRO A 154 0.71 7.79 16.73
C PRO A 154 0.14 8.40 18.02
N ILE A 155 -0.96 7.80 18.48
CA ILE A 155 -1.54 8.14 19.80
C ILE A 155 -0.37 8.08 20.77
N LYS A 156 -0.01 9.23 21.39
CA LYS A 156 1.05 9.29 22.40
C LYS A 156 0.77 8.18 23.39
N ASN A 157 1.62 7.15 23.40
CA ASN A 157 1.48 6.01 24.26
C ASN A 157 1.29 6.50 25.68
N ASN A 158 0.09 6.31 26.22
CA ASN A 158 -0.12 6.35 27.65
C ASN A 158 0.85 5.31 28.24
N PRO A 159 1.73 5.67 29.18
CA PRO A 159 2.65 4.70 29.78
C PRO A 159 1.82 3.53 30.33
N ARG A 160 2.18 2.30 29.90
CA ARG A 160 1.54 1.10 30.46
C ARG A 160 1.65 1.15 31.98
N PRO A 161 0.56 0.94 32.73
CA PRO A 161 0.65 0.85 34.18
C PRO A 161 1.64 -0.26 34.55
N PRO A 162 2.46 -0.08 35.60
CA PRO A 162 3.42 -1.07 36.04
C PRO A 162 2.70 -2.39 36.31
N ARG A 163 3.22 -3.50 35.74
CA ARG A 163 2.73 -4.85 36.07
C ARG A 163 3.00 -5.11 37.57
N LYS A 164 1.94 -5.40 38.31
CA LYS A 164 2.04 -5.91 39.67
C LYS A 164 2.52 -7.35 39.67
#